data_8c44d2ee06288b921cae71c703cba15f
#
_entry.id   8c44d2ee06288b921cae71c703cba15f
#
_cell.length_a   1.000
_cell.length_b   1.000
_cell.length_c   1.000
_cell.angle_alpha   90.00
_cell.angle_beta   90.00
_cell.angle_gamma   90.00
#
_symmetry.space_group_name_H-M   'P 1'
#
loop_
_entity.id
_entity.type
_entity.pdbx_description
1 polymer ?
#
loop_
_entity_poly.entity_id
_entity_poly.type
_entity_poly.pdbx_seq_one_letter_code
_entity_poly.pdbx_strand_id
1 'polypeptide(L)'
;MRRAGVTGAVVLALSATAAAQSPPARPHASSWLVPALHGAGLLVGQRVAASILWTRAFSLEDGDRNLRHLRAGYTQPPAFDARRQLFEWDGDRWEINFVGHGLMGSELYLRARQCQHGFAASLAFAAVGSVVWEYGVEVWNSRPSANDLLWTPLGGALIGELRFVTWEMAADLSPVARGIVRAIVDPFGELERAAGTPC
;
A
#
# COMPACT_ATOMS: atom_id res chain seq x y z
N MET A 1 24.95 33.42 9.05
CA MET A 1 23.50 33.53 9.38
C MET A 1 22.86 32.16 9.31
N ARG A 2 22.41 31.67 10.45
CA ARG A 2 21.93 30.29 10.67
C ARG A 2 20.52 30.16 10.15
N ARG A 3 20.29 29.24 9.20
CA ARG A 3 18.96 28.69 8.90
C ARG A 3 18.94 27.20 9.30
N ALA A 4 18.59 26.96 10.53
CA ALA A 4 18.24 25.62 11.01
C ALA A 4 17.01 25.78 11.91
N GLY A 5 15.94 25.06 11.66
CA GLY A 5 14.93 24.93 12.69
C GLY A 5 13.46 24.81 12.30
N VAL A 6 13.06 24.43 11.07
CA VAL A 6 11.62 24.27 10.75
C VAL A 6 11.23 22.81 10.44
N THR A 7 12.17 21.96 10.05
CA THR A 7 11.87 20.58 9.60
C THR A 7 11.59 19.58 10.74
N GLY A 8 12.04 19.87 11.98
CA GLY A 8 11.87 18.94 13.10
C GLY A 8 10.50 18.98 13.79
N ALA A 9 9.79 20.10 13.71
CA ALA A 9 8.54 20.30 14.46
C ALA A 9 7.32 19.60 13.85
N VAL A 10 7.30 19.42 12.53
CA VAL A 10 6.14 18.81 11.83
C VAL A 10 6.06 17.32 12.07
N VAL A 11 7.20 16.61 12.14
CA VAL A 11 7.23 15.15 12.37
C VAL A 11 6.83 14.80 13.80
N LEU A 12 7.22 15.62 14.79
CA LEU A 12 6.84 15.41 16.20
C LEU A 12 5.36 15.70 16.47
N ALA A 13 4.75 16.65 15.75
CA ALA A 13 3.33 16.97 15.91
C ALA A 13 2.41 15.84 15.39
N LEU A 14 2.79 15.17 14.31
CA LEU A 14 2.05 14.02 13.76
C LEU A 14 2.13 12.80 14.69
N SER A 15 3.26 12.60 15.36
CA SER A 15 3.44 11.48 16.30
C SER A 15 2.65 11.67 17.62
N ALA A 16 2.48 12.89 18.09
CA ALA A 16 1.77 13.18 19.33
C ALA A 16 0.24 13.06 19.19
N THR A 17 -0.32 13.35 18.02
CA THR A 17 -1.77 13.21 17.78
C THR A 17 -2.19 11.76 17.57
N ALA A 18 -1.31 10.90 17.02
CA ALA A 18 -1.60 9.48 16.85
C ALA A 18 -1.70 8.70 18.18
N ALA A 19 -1.06 9.19 19.24
CA ALA A 19 -1.09 8.55 20.56
C ALA A 19 -2.31 8.92 21.42
N ALA A 20 -3.06 9.98 21.08
CA ALA A 20 -4.09 10.54 21.96
C ALA A 20 -5.53 10.11 21.64
N GLN A 21 -5.78 9.38 20.57
CA GLN A 21 -7.14 8.98 20.17
C GLN A 21 -7.24 7.50 19.88
N SER A 22 -7.19 6.67 20.93
CA SER A 22 -7.75 5.33 20.82
C SER A 22 -9.28 5.46 20.93
N PRO A 23 -10.05 5.20 19.89
CA PRO A 23 -11.50 5.15 20.00
C PRO A 23 -11.88 4.05 20.99
N PRO A 24 -13.03 4.18 21.70
CA PRO A 24 -13.50 3.17 22.62
C PRO A 24 -13.59 1.81 21.90
N ALA A 25 -12.97 0.80 22.50
CA ALA A 25 -12.91 -0.56 21.94
C ALA A 25 -14.32 -1.06 21.61
N ARG A 26 -14.62 -1.22 20.34
CA ARG A 26 -15.83 -1.92 19.89
C ARG A 26 -15.61 -3.42 20.09
N PRO A 27 -16.60 -4.18 20.59
CA PRO A 27 -16.44 -5.58 20.95
C PRO A 27 -16.47 -6.55 19.76
N HIS A 28 -15.93 -6.19 18.63
CA HIS A 28 -15.77 -7.13 17.51
C HIS A 28 -14.30 -7.54 17.43
N ALA A 29 -14.07 -8.87 17.50
CA ALA A 29 -12.73 -9.42 17.33
C ALA A 29 -12.20 -8.98 15.96
N SER A 30 -11.03 -8.33 15.94
CA SER A 30 -10.35 -7.94 14.71
C SER A 30 -10.09 -9.18 13.86
N SER A 31 -10.70 -9.27 12.69
CA SER A 31 -10.53 -10.38 11.77
C SER A 31 -9.58 -10.00 10.64
N TRP A 32 -8.62 -10.86 10.35
CA TRP A 32 -7.76 -10.72 9.17
C TRP A 32 -8.40 -11.21 7.87
N LEU A 33 -9.57 -11.84 7.94
CA LEU A 33 -10.21 -12.42 6.75
C LEU A 33 -10.55 -11.36 5.71
N VAL A 34 -11.21 -10.27 6.12
CA VAL A 34 -11.58 -9.18 5.19
C VAL A 34 -10.35 -8.48 4.62
N PRO A 35 -9.36 -8.02 5.42
CA PRO A 35 -8.12 -7.48 4.87
C PRO A 35 -7.39 -8.44 3.92
N ALA A 36 -7.33 -9.74 4.26
CA ALA A 36 -6.66 -10.72 3.42
C ALA A 36 -7.36 -10.96 2.08
N LEU A 37 -8.70 -11.09 2.08
CA LEU A 37 -9.48 -11.24 0.85
C LEU A 37 -9.39 -9.98 -0.02
N HIS A 38 -9.50 -8.81 0.59
CA HIS A 38 -9.32 -7.52 -0.09
C HIS A 38 -7.92 -7.41 -0.70
N GLY A 39 -6.86 -7.69 0.09
CA GLY A 39 -5.49 -7.68 -0.38
C GLY A 39 -5.25 -8.64 -1.53
N ALA A 40 -5.75 -9.88 -1.44
CA ALA A 40 -5.66 -10.84 -2.53
C ALA A 40 -6.36 -10.33 -3.81
N GLY A 41 -7.58 -9.80 -3.68
CA GLY A 41 -8.32 -9.21 -4.79
C GLY A 41 -7.59 -8.01 -5.41
N LEU A 42 -7.00 -7.15 -4.58
CA LEU A 42 -6.19 -6.01 -5.02
C LEU A 42 -4.97 -6.46 -5.83
N LEU A 43 -4.18 -7.41 -5.32
CA LEU A 43 -2.98 -7.91 -6.01
C LEU A 43 -3.34 -8.58 -7.35
N VAL A 44 -4.39 -9.39 -7.38
CA VAL A 44 -4.89 -10.02 -8.62
C VAL A 44 -5.37 -8.93 -9.60
N GLY A 45 -6.16 -7.98 -9.14
CA GLY A 45 -6.67 -6.88 -9.97
C GLY A 45 -5.54 -6.03 -10.54
N GLN A 46 -4.54 -5.70 -9.74
CA GLN A 46 -3.33 -4.99 -10.20
C GLN A 46 -2.54 -5.81 -11.23
N ARG A 47 -2.37 -7.12 -11.00
CA ARG A 47 -1.69 -7.99 -11.97
C ARG A 47 -2.41 -8.02 -13.31
N VAL A 48 -3.73 -8.10 -13.31
CA VAL A 48 -4.55 -8.05 -14.53
C VAL A 48 -4.41 -6.68 -15.20
N ALA A 49 -4.55 -5.59 -14.45
CA ALA A 49 -4.40 -4.24 -14.98
C ALA A 49 -3.00 -4.00 -15.55
N ALA A 50 -1.95 -4.43 -14.87
CA ALA A 50 -0.58 -4.32 -15.34
C ALA A 50 -0.36 -5.12 -16.66
N SER A 51 -0.94 -6.30 -16.77
CA SER A 51 -0.86 -7.12 -18.00
C SER A 51 -1.56 -6.45 -19.20
N ILE A 52 -2.57 -5.63 -18.96
CA ILE A 52 -3.29 -4.89 -20.00
C ILE A 52 -2.58 -3.58 -20.38
N LEU A 53 -2.14 -2.84 -19.35
CA LEU A 53 -1.56 -1.51 -19.55
C LEU A 53 -0.08 -1.54 -19.95
N TRP A 54 0.66 -2.52 -19.44
CA TRP A 54 2.11 -2.70 -19.69
C TRP A 54 2.40 -4.10 -20.23
N THR A 55 1.74 -4.46 -21.32
CA THR A 55 1.77 -5.80 -21.94
C THR A 55 3.17 -6.37 -22.13
N ARG A 56 4.16 -5.55 -22.53
CA ARG A 56 5.55 -6.01 -22.73
C ARG A 56 6.26 -6.32 -21.40
N ALA A 57 6.06 -5.48 -20.40
CA ALA A 57 6.71 -5.65 -19.09
C ALA A 57 6.15 -6.85 -18.34
N PHE A 58 4.84 -7.07 -18.41
CA PHE A 58 4.12 -8.13 -17.69
C PHE A 58 3.74 -9.33 -18.55
N SER A 59 4.38 -9.51 -19.72
CA SER A 59 4.15 -10.69 -20.59
C SER A 59 4.70 -11.97 -19.94
N LEU A 60 3.92 -13.04 -20.06
CA LEU A 60 4.33 -14.40 -19.71
C LEU A 60 4.61 -15.26 -20.96
N GLU A 61 4.67 -14.67 -22.16
CA GLU A 61 4.84 -15.39 -23.42
C GLU A 61 6.27 -15.94 -23.63
N ASP A 62 7.28 -15.27 -23.06
CA ASP A 62 8.68 -15.71 -23.10
C ASP A 62 9.04 -16.49 -21.83
N GLY A 63 8.75 -17.80 -21.83
CA GLY A 63 8.99 -18.67 -20.70
C GLY A 63 10.44 -18.72 -20.23
N ASP A 64 11.40 -18.69 -21.15
CA ASP A 64 12.83 -18.71 -20.78
C ASP A 64 13.25 -17.41 -20.07
N ARG A 65 12.77 -16.28 -20.54
CA ARG A 65 12.99 -15.00 -19.88
C ARG A 65 12.38 -15.00 -18.48
N ASN A 66 11.14 -15.43 -18.36
CA ASN A 66 10.40 -15.44 -17.10
C ASN A 66 11.06 -16.38 -16.09
N LEU A 67 11.56 -17.54 -16.50
CA LEU A 67 12.33 -18.44 -15.64
C LEU A 67 13.67 -17.85 -15.20
N ARG A 68 14.35 -17.08 -16.07
CA ARG A 68 15.57 -16.35 -15.65
C ARG A 68 15.26 -15.29 -14.59
N HIS A 69 14.17 -14.54 -14.74
CA HIS A 69 13.74 -13.56 -13.74
C HIS A 69 13.39 -14.24 -12.42
N LEU A 70 12.59 -15.30 -12.46
CA LEU A 70 12.23 -16.08 -11.30
C LEU A 70 13.48 -16.58 -10.55
N ARG A 71 14.43 -17.19 -11.27
CA ARG A 71 15.67 -17.65 -10.69
C ARG A 71 16.48 -16.50 -10.07
N ALA A 72 16.62 -15.39 -10.80
CA ALA A 72 17.36 -14.23 -10.30
C ALA A 72 16.69 -13.64 -9.05
N GLY A 73 15.36 -13.59 -9.01
CA GLY A 73 14.60 -13.08 -7.87
C GLY A 73 14.84 -13.83 -6.56
N TYR A 74 15.09 -15.16 -6.65
CA TYR A 74 15.35 -15.99 -5.46
C TYR A 74 16.84 -16.27 -5.19
N THR A 75 17.74 -15.90 -6.10
CA THR A 75 19.19 -16.17 -5.94
C THR A 75 20.06 -14.93 -5.86
N GLN A 76 19.50 -13.75 -6.14
CA GLN A 76 20.21 -12.48 -6.11
C GLN A 76 19.50 -11.52 -5.13
N PRO A 77 20.21 -10.52 -4.58
CA PRO A 77 19.59 -9.49 -3.77
C PRO A 77 18.56 -8.71 -4.59
N PRO A 78 17.58 -8.04 -3.94
CA PRO A 78 16.65 -7.14 -4.61
C PRO A 78 17.35 -6.13 -5.53
N ALA A 79 16.67 -5.73 -6.61
CA ALA A 79 17.20 -4.75 -7.57
C ALA A 79 17.41 -3.40 -6.88
N PHE A 80 18.63 -2.85 -7.02
CA PHE A 80 18.99 -1.56 -6.47
C PHE A 80 20.18 -0.97 -7.24
N ASP A 81 20.00 0.20 -7.84
CA ASP A 81 21.06 0.99 -8.46
C ASP A 81 20.97 2.45 -8.03
N ALA A 82 21.76 2.83 -7.04
CA ALA A 82 21.80 4.18 -6.47
C ALA A 82 22.23 5.29 -7.47
N ARG A 83 22.71 4.93 -8.68
CA ARG A 83 23.06 5.89 -9.73
C ARG A 83 21.83 6.37 -10.51
N ARG A 84 20.71 5.67 -10.38
CA ARG A 84 19.45 6.06 -10.97
C ARG A 84 18.73 7.08 -10.11
N GLN A 85 17.70 7.72 -10.67
CA GLN A 85 16.87 8.67 -9.93
C GLN A 85 16.11 7.98 -8.79
N LEU A 86 15.72 8.76 -7.81
CA LEU A 86 14.87 8.29 -6.72
C LEU A 86 13.58 7.67 -7.29
N PHE A 87 13.20 6.51 -6.75
CA PHE A 87 12.10 5.68 -7.24
C PHE A 87 12.27 5.06 -8.63
N GLU A 88 13.50 5.04 -9.17
CA GLU A 88 13.84 4.33 -10.42
C GLU A 88 15.03 3.36 -10.22
N TRP A 89 15.34 3.01 -8.98
CA TRP A 89 16.55 2.24 -8.63
C TRP A 89 16.55 0.80 -9.18
N ASP A 90 15.39 0.24 -9.47
CA ASP A 90 15.18 -1.08 -10.09
C ASP A 90 15.13 -1.02 -11.62
N GLY A 91 14.86 0.14 -12.17
CA GLY A 91 14.74 0.40 -13.60
C GLY A 91 13.32 0.65 -14.08
N ASP A 92 12.35 0.51 -13.21
CA ASP A 92 10.98 0.90 -13.52
C ASP A 92 10.79 2.41 -13.41
N ARG A 93 9.70 2.89 -13.96
CA ARG A 93 9.40 4.32 -13.99
C ARG A 93 8.93 4.77 -12.60
N TRP A 94 9.29 5.99 -12.21
CA TRP A 94 8.97 6.56 -10.89
C TRP A 94 7.46 6.55 -10.59
N GLU A 95 6.59 6.69 -11.60
CA GLU A 95 5.13 6.66 -11.39
C GLU A 95 4.65 5.28 -10.94
N ILE A 96 5.28 4.22 -11.40
CA ILE A 96 4.97 2.85 -10.98
C ILE A 96 5.41 2.68 -9.55
N ASN A 97 6.67 2.98 -9.27
CA ASN A 97 7.27 2.76 -7.96
C ASN A 97 6.72 3.72 -6.89
N PHE A 98 6.58 5.02 -7.21
CA PHE A 98 6.09 5.99 -6.24
C PHE A 98 4.56 5.98 -6.10
N VAL A 99 3.83 6.11 -7.20
CA VAL A 99 2.37 6.21 -7.17
C VAL A 99 1.73 4.83 -7.05
N GLY A 100 2.11 3.90 -7.91
CA GLY A 100 1.52 2.55 -7.94
C GLY A 100 1.71 1.82 -6.61
N HIS A 101 2.96 1.67 -6.18
CA HIS A 101 3.29 0.97 -4.94
C HIS A 101 2.83 1.74 -3.69
N GLY A 102 2.91 3.07 -3.69
CA GLY A 102 2.37 3.90 -2.62
C GLY A 102 0.86 3.74 -2.42
N LEU A 103 0.09 3.72 -3.52
CA LEU A 103 -1.36 3.48 -3.47
C LEU A 103 -1.69 2.05 -3.07
N MET A 104 -0.99 1.04 -3.61
CA MET A 104 -1.15 -0.35 -3.21
C MET A 104 -0.94 -0.52 -1.71
N GLY A 105 0.18 -0.04 -1.20
CA GLY A 105 0.49 -0.11 0.23
C GLY A 105 -0.54 0.63 1.09
N SER A 106 -1.02 1.81 0.61
CA SER A 106 -2.02 2.59 1.33
C SER A 106 -3.37 1.89 1.40
N GLU A 107 -3.75 1.14 0.38
CA GLU A 107 -4.99 0.38 0.35
C GLU A 107 -4.93 -0.81 1.32
N LEU A 108 -3.84 -1.57 1.29
CA LEU A 108 -3.61 -2.67 2.24
C LEU A 108 -3.60 -2.16 3.69
N TYR A 109 -2.87 -1.08 3.95
CA TYR A 109 -2.80 -0.45 5.26
C TYR A 109 -4.17 0.04 5.74
N LEU A 110 -4.89 0.80 4.91
CA LEU A 110 -6.20 1.37 5.22
C LEU A 110 -7.19 0.26 5.59
N ARG A 111 -7.24 -0.81 4.80
CA ARG A 111 -8.16 -1.92 5.05
C ARG A 111 -7.90 -2.59 6.40
N ALA A 112 -6.64 -2.83 6.74
CA ALA A 112 -6.29 -3.37 8.05
C ALA A 112 -6.68 -2.41 9.19
N ARG A 113 -6.44 -1.10 9.04
CA ARG A 113 -6.87 -0.08 10.03
C ARG A 113 -8.37 -0.07 10.25
N GLN A 114 -9.16 -0.11 9.17
CA GLN A 114 -10.62 -0.14 9.25
C GLN A 114 -11.15 -1.41 9.92
N CYS A 115 -10.45 -2.54 9.75
CA CYS A 115 -10.74 -3.79 10.44
C CYS A 115 -10.19 -3.85 11.88
N GLN A 116 -9.97 -2.71 12.51
CA GLN A 116 -9.58 -2.56 13.93
C GLN A 116 -8.15 -3.04 14.25
N HIS A 117 -7.28 -3.22 13.25
CA HIS A 117 -5.87 -3.50 13.52
C HIS A 117 -5.11 -2.21 13.83
N GLY A 118 -4.17 -2.27 14.79
CA GLY A 118 -3.34 -1.13 15.17
C GLY A 118 -2.33 -0.75 14.08
N PHE A 119 -1.72 0.43 14.21
CA PHE A 119 -0.72 0.97 13.27
C PHE A 119 0.35 -0.06 12.87
N ALA A 120 1.03 -0.67 13.84
CA ALA A 120 2.11 -1.62 13.57
C ALA A 120 1.64 -2.89 12.82
N ALA A 121 0.45 -3.40 13.18
CA ALA A 121 -0.12 -4.56 12.52
C ALA A 121 -0.54 -4.23 11.07
N SER A 122 -1.08 -3.04 10.83
CA SER A 122 -1.47 -2.58 9.49
C SER A 122 -0.23 -2.31 8.61
N LEU A 123 0.84 -1.74 9.19
CA LEU A 123 2.13 -1.58 8.52
C LEU A 123 2.73 -2.95 8.13
N ALA A 124 2.71 -3.89 9.07
CA ALA A 124 3.19 -5.25 8.79
C ALA A 124 2.37 -5.95 7.70
N PHE A 125 1.05 -5.75 7.67
CA PHE A 125 0.19 -6.28 6.62
C PHE A 125 0.54 -5.70 5.24
N ALA A 126 0.77 -4.39 5.15
CA ALA A 126 1.23 -3.76 3.91
C ALA A 126 2.62 -4.26 3.48
N ALA A 127 3.53 -4.51 4.45
CA ALA A 127 4.84 -5.09 4.16
C ALA A 127 4.74 -6.53 3.63
N VAL A 128 3.87 -7.35 4.22
CA VAL A 128 3.59 -8.70 3.70
C VAL A 128 3.02 -8.63 2.29
N GLY A 129 2.08 -7.73 2.02
CA GLY A 129 1.52 -7.51 0.68
C GLY A 129 2.58 -7.11 -0.34
N SER A 130 3.53 -6.23 0.05
CA SER A 130 4.68 -5.87 -0.78
C SER A 130 5.55 -7.09 -1.11
N VAL A 131 5.90 -7.90 -0.11
CA VAL A 131 6.69 -9.13 -0.31
C VAL A 131 5.94 -10.11 -1.24
N VAL A 132 4.64 -10.29 -1.05
CA VAL A 132 3.82 -11.15 -1.92
C VAL A 132 3.80 -10.63 -3.36
N TRP A 133 3.69 -9.32 -3.56
CA TRP A 133 3.76 -8.74 -4.90
C TRP A 133 5.12 -8.98 -5.53
N GLU A 134 6.20 -8.57 -4.88
CA GLU A 134 7.56 -8.64 -5.40
C GLU A 134 8.03 -10.07 -5.68
N TYR A 135 7.82 -10.98 -4.73
CA TYR A 135 8.33 -12.35 -4.83
C TYR A 135 7.30 -13.37 -5.34
N GLY A 136 6.02 -13.06 -5.34
CA GLY A 136 4.97 -13.97 -5.80
C GLY A 136 4.40 -13.60 -7.16
N VAL A 137 4.22 -12.31 -7.42
CA VAL A 137 3.49 -11.82 -8.60
C VAL A 137 4.44 -11.26 -9.65
N GLU A 138 5.33 -10.34 -9.26
CA GLU A 138 6.17 -9.60 -10.20
C GLU A 138 7.45 -10.33 -10.57
N VAL A 139 7.95 -11.20 -9.70
CA VAL A 139 9.21 -11.96 -9.89
C VAL A 139 9.30 -12.72 -11.22
N TRP A 140 8.18 -13.02 -11.86
CA TRP A 140 8.14 -13.63 -13.19
C TRP A 140 8.57 -12.68 -14.31
N ASN A 141 8.51 -11.38 -14.09
CA ASN A 141 8.76 -10.36 -15.07
C ASN A 141 9.98 -9.49 -14.78
N SER A 142 10.28 -9.29 -13.49
CA SER A 142 11.41 -8.51 -13.00
C SER A 142 12.02 -9.14 -11.74
N ARG A 143 13.20 -8.69 -11.37
CA ARG A 143 13.78 -9.04 -10.07
C ARG A 143 13.15 -8.15 -8.99
N PRO A 144 12.80 -8.70 -7.81
CA PRO A 144 12.21 -7.92 -6.72
C PRO A 144 12.95 -6.61 -6.45
N SER A 145 12.20 -5.54 -6.26
CA SER A 145 12.72 -4.19 -6.08
C SER A 145 12.97 -3.87 -4.61
N ALA A 146 14.18 -3.41 -4.27
CA ALA A 146 14.47 -2.91 -2.93
C ALA A 146 13.70 -1.64 -2.61
N ASN A 147 13.43 -0.80 -3.62
CA ASN A 147 12.64 0.40 -3.49
C ASN A 147 11.19 0.07 -3.06
N ASP A 148 10.57 -0.89 -3.73
CA ASP A 148 9.17 -1.21 -3.54
C ASP A 148 8.93 -2.01 -2.25
N LEU A 149 9.88 -2.87 -1.88
CA LEU A 149 9.87 -3.53 -0.57
C LEU A 149 9.90 -2.54 0.60
N LEU A 150 10.46 -1.34 0.41
CA LEU A 150 10.52 -0.29 1.42
C LEU A 150 9.37 0.72 1.27
N TRP A 151 9.16 1.20 0.05
CA TRP A 151 8.19 2.27 -0.19
C TRP A 151 6.74 1.81 -0.05
N THR A 152 6.40 0.62 -0.53
CA THR A 152 5.04 0.09 -0.39
C THR A 152 4.55 0.12 1.06
N PRO A 153 5.26 -0.44 2.05
CA PRO A 153 4.79 -0.35 3.43
C PRO A 153 4.93 1.06 4.03
N LEU A 154 6.05 1.75 3.84
CA LEU A 154 6.30 3.03 4.52
C LEU A 154 5.50 4.18 3.92
N GLY A 155 5.56 4.36 2.61
CA GLY A 155 4.76 5.35 1.88
C GLY A 155 3.28 5.00 1.94
N GLY A 156 2.96 3.72 1.81
CA GLY A 156 1.61 3.19 1.97
C GLY A 156 1.02 3.48 3.35
N ALA A 157 1.79 3.29 4.43
CA ALA A 157 1.32 3.63 5.78
C ALA A 157 1.11 5.13 5.96
N LEU A 158 2.00 5.97 5.41
CA LEU A 158 1.84 7.42 5.47
C LEU A 158 0.54 7.88 4.78
N ILE A 159 0.34 7.44 3.54
CA ILE A 159 -0.86 7.78 2.76
C ILE A 159 -2.09 7.13 3.37
N GLY A 160 -2.00 5.87 3.78
CA GLY A 160 -3.09 5.08 4.33
C GLY A 160 -3.57 5.61 5.68
N GLU A 161 -2.68 6.06 6.55
CA GLU A 161 -3.08 6.68 7.83
C GLU A 161 -3.77 8.02 7.62
N LEU A 162 -3.30 8.83 6.67
CA LEU A 162 -4.00 10.07 6.29
C LEU A 162 -5.42 9.78 5.79
N ARG A 163 -5.57 8.77 4.92
CA ARG A 163 -6.87 8.31 4.43
C ARG A 163 -7.75 7.80 5.56
N PHE A 164 -7.18 7.00 6.48
CA PHE A 164 -7.90 6.45 7.63
C PHE A 164 -8.42 7.55 8.57
N VAL A 165 -7.57 8.51 8.96
CA VAL A 165 -7.97 9.63 9.81
C VAL A 165 -9.06 10.47 9.13
N THR A 166 -8.92 10.73 7.83
CA THR A 166 -9.93 11.47 7.06
C THR A 166 -11.27 10.70 7.01
N TRP A 167 -11.21 9.39 6.84
CA TRP A 167 -12.38 8.50 6.84
C TRP A 167 -13.09 8.49 8.20
N GLU A 168 -12.34 8.46 9.31
CA GLU A 168 -12.87 8.55 10.68
C GLU A 168 -13.53 9.92 10.92
N MET A 169 -12.83 11.02 10.60
CA MET A 169 -13.36 12.38 10.76
C MET A 169 -14.62 12.63 9.93
N ALA A 170 -14.78 11.94 8.82
CA ALA A 170 -16.00 12.03 8.02
C ALA A 170 -17.26 11.52 8.77
N ALA A 171 -17.09 10.75 9.86
CA ALA A 171 -18.23 10.28 10.66
C ALA A 171 -19.09 11.42 11.24
N ASP A 172 -18.48 12.57 11.52
CA ASP A 172 -19.12 13.75 12.11
C ASP A 172 -19.81 14.66 11.06
N LEU A 173 -19.67 14.35 9.78
CA LEU A 173 -20.26 15.12 8.70
C LEU A 173 -21.72 14.73 8.46
N SER A 174 -22.46 15.59 7.75
CA SER A 174 -23.80 15.26 7.24
C SER A 174 -23.76 13.99 6.37
N PRO A 175 -24.85 13.21 6.27
CA PRO A 175 -24.84 11.94 5.52
C PRO A 175 -24.31 12.05 4.08
N VAL A 176 -24.68 13.13 3.38
CA VAL A 176 -24.24 13.37 1.99
C VAL A 176 -22.74 13.68 1.95
N ALA A 177 -22.27 14.61 2.78
CA ALA A 177 -20.85 14.98 2.83
C ALA A 177 -19.97 13.79 3.28
N ARG A 178 -20.42 13.00 4.26
CA ARG A 178 -19.79 11.76 4.68
C ARG A 178 -19.61 10.79 3.54
N GLY A 179 -20.70 10.53 2.79
CA GLY A 179 -20.65 9.61 1.64
C GLY A 179 -19.65 10.08 0.59
N ILE A 180 -19.64 11.37 0.25
CA ILE A 180 -18.69 11.93 -0.71
C ILE A 180 -17.24 11.77 -0.23
N VAL A 181 -16.94 12.20 1.01
CA VAL A 181 -15.57 12.12 1.55
C VAL A 181 -15.08 10.66 1.59
N ARG A 182 -15.92 9.75 2.10
CA ARG A 182 -15.55 8.31 2.17
C ARG A 182 -15.36 7.70 0.80
N ALA A 183 -16.20 8.01 -0.19
CA ALA A 183 -16.02 7.53 -1.55
C ALA A 183 -14.71 8.03 -2.21
N ILE A 184 -14.24 9.22 -1.83
CA ILE A 184 -12.96 9.76 -2.33
C ILE A 184 -11.76 9.08 -1.64
N VAL A 185 -11.81 8.95 -0.30
CA VAL A 185 -10.65 8.42 0.43
C VAL A 185 -10.61 6.90 0.50
N ASP A 186 -11.74 6.22 0.27
CA ASP A 186 -11.86 4.77 0.37
C ASP A 186 -12.91 4.19 -0.61
N PRO A 187 -12.69 4.34 -1.92
CA PRO A 187 -13.66 3.89 -2.93
C PRO A 187 -13.93 2.38 -2.87
N PHE A 188 -12.91 1.56 -2.64
CA PHE A 188 -13.07 0.10 -2.54
C PHE A 188 -13.83 -0.31 -1.29
N GLY A 189 -13.56 0.33 -0.14
CA GLY A 189 -14.30 0.04 1.07
C GLY A 189 -15.76 0.48 1.03
N GLU A 190 -16.10 1.54 0.31
CA GLU A 190 -17.50 1.89 0.09
C GLU A 190 -18.20 0.84 -0.78
N LEU A 191 -17.53 0.29 -1.80
CA LEU A 191 -18.06 -0.82 -2.60
C LEU A 191 -18.27 -2.08 -1.75
N GLU A 192 -17.32 -2.44 -0.89
CA GLU A 192 -17.44 -3.59 0.00
C GLU A 192 -18.57 -3.41 1.02
N ARG A 193 -18.71 -2.21 1.59
CA ARG A 193 -19.85 -1.90 2.48
C ARG A 193 -21.19 -2.02 1.76
N ALA A 194 -21.27 -1.54 0.52
CA ALA A 194 -22.46 -1.70 -0.30
C ALA A 194 -22.75 -3.16 -0.65
N ALA A 195 -21.72 -3.99 -0.78
CA ALA A 195 -21.83 -5.43 -1.00
C ALA A 195 -22.10 -6.25 0.28
N GLY A 196 -22.16 -5.59 1.46
CA GLY A 196 -22.41 -6.26 2.73
C GLY A 196 -21.23 -7.01 3.34
N THR A 197 -20.01 -6.65 2.93
CA THR A 197 -18.75 -7.26 3.44
C THR A 197 -17.86 -6.25 4.20
N PRO A 198 -18.39 -5.41 5.08
CA PRO A 198 -17.56 -4.51 5.87
C PRO A 198 -16.76 -5.27 6.94
N CYS A 199 -15.75 -4.66 7.47
CA CYS A 199 -15.06 -5.12 8.68
C CYS A 199 -15.92 -5.14 9.94
#